data_5c3f7625ef684f249d7cde7075eb430b
#
_entry.id   5c3f7625ef684f249d7cde7075eb430b
#
_cell.length_a   1.000
_cell.length_b   1.000
_cell.length_c   1.000
_cell.angle_alpha   90.00
_cell.angle_beta   90.00
_cell.angle_gamma   90.00
#
_symmetry.space_group_name_H-M   'P 1'
#
loop_
_entity.id
_entity.type
_entity.pdbx_description
1 polymer ?
#
loop_
_entity_poly.entity_id
_entity_poly.type
_entity_poly.pdbx_seq_one_letter_code
_entity_poly.pdbx_strand_id
1 'polypeptide(L)'
;MLSPMIPPCRRSVLSDVPLVVHGEVREPLPVKPGHPQRSDSEYERLGTANLFVFVEPLAGRRSVAMTEQRTRLDFAQAIRWLVDEVYPDARVIRLVMDNLNTHTAASLYEAFAPSEAQRIWQRLEVHYTPKHGSWLNMAEIEISIFERGCLSKRVKSFDHLWQHIVTLATERNTHHCRIHWRFTCADARAQMHDLYPSPKIKLD
;
A
#
# COMPACT_ATOMS: atom_id res chain seq x y z
N MET A 1 -7.95 1.31 40.71
CA MET A 1 -7.23 0.33 39.84
C MET A 1 -7.77 0.49 38.43
N LEU A 2 -7.01 1.12 37.53
CA LEU A 2 -7.35 1.18 36.12
C LEU A 2 -7.06 -0.19 35.54
N SER A 3 -8.09 -0.88 35.02
CA SER A 3 -7.89 -2.11 34.24
C SER A 3 -6.88 -1.83 33.13
N PRO A 4 -5.88 -2.70 32.90
CA PRO A 4 -4.97 -2.52 31.77
C PRO A 4 -5.81 -2.52 30.49
N MET A 5 -5.86 -1.36 29.82
CA MET A 5 -6.47 -1.27 28.50
C MET A 5 -5.69 -2.21 27.59
N ILE A 6 -6.35 -3.27 27.14
CA ILE A 6 -5.79 -4.16 26.14
C ILE A 6 -5.48 -3.29 24.90
N PRO A 7 -4.22 -3.19 24.47
CA PRO A 7 -3.88 -2.35 23.33
C PRO A 7 -4.68 -2.79 22.09
N PRO A 8 -5.20 -1.83 21.33
CA PRO A 8 -6.17 -2.12 20.27
C PRO A 8 -5.57 -3.01 19.18
N CYS A 9 -6.37 -3.93 18.66
CA CYS A 9 -6.10 -4.60 17.41
C CYS A 9 -6.26 -3.58 16.27
N ARG A 10 -5.23 -3.40 15.44
CA ARG A 10 -5.28 -2.56 14.24
C ARG A 10 -5.57 -3.41 13.01
N ARG A 11 -6.28 -2.84 12.05
CA ARG A 11 -6.58 -3.49 10.77
C ARG A 11 -6.02 -2.62 9.66
N SER A 12 -5.07 -3.15 8.91
CA SER A 12 -4.45 -2.47 7.80
C SER A 12 -4.47 -3.34 6.55
N VAL A 13 -4.54 -2.70 5.40
CA VAL A 13 -4.44 -3.35 4.09
C VAL A 13 -3.20 -2.80 3.43
N LEU A 14 -2.32 -3.67 2.96
CA LEU A 14 -1.09 -3.31 2.27
C LEU A 14 -1.21 -3.63 0.79
N SER A 15 -0.79 -2.69 -0.04
CA SER A 15 -0.32 -2.95 -1.40
C SER A 15 0.91 -2.11 -1.69
N ASP A 16 1.68 -2.52 -2.67
CA ASP A 16 2.82 -1.78 -3.16
C ASP A 16 2.84 -1.73 -4.69
N VAL A 17 3.39 -0.64 -5.22
CA VAL A 17 3.42 -0.40 -6.67
C VAL A 17 4.80 0.11 -7.09
N PRO A 18 5.40 -0.51 -8.12
CA PRO A 18 6.61 0.03 -8.72
C PRO A 18 6.27 1.26 -9.55
N LEU A 19 7.03 2.32 -9.37
CA LEU A 19 6.86 3.61 -10.03
C LEU A 19 8.01 3.85 -10.99
N VAL A 20 7.69 4.31 -12.21
CA VAL A 20 8.69 4.87 -13.13
C VAL A 20 8.61 6.39 -13.00
N VAL A 21 9.71 7.01 -12.58
CA VAL A 21 9.75 8.45 -12.32
C VAL A 21 10.30 9.15 -13.55
N HIS A 22 9.47 10.05 -14.11
CA HIS A 22 9.83 10.83 -15.29
C HIS A 22 10.04 12.30 -14.90
N GLY A 23 11.17 12.83 -15.33
CA GLY A 23 11.54 14.25 -15.20
C GLY A 23 11.19 15.05 -16.46
N GLU A 24 11.17 16.38 -16.30
CA GLU A 24 11.06 17.31 -17.43
C GLU A 24 12.46 17.56 -17.99
N VAL A 25 12.62 17.45 -19.31
CA VAL A 25 13.87 17.85 -20.03
C VAL A 25 13.95 19.37 -20.12
N ARG A 26 12.80 20.03 -20.26
CA ARG A 26 12.70 21.50 -20.34
C ARG A 26 11.58 21.98 -19.44
N GLU A 27 11.75 23.16 -18.85
CA GLU A 27 10.68 23.77 -18.04
C GLU A 27 9.41 23.97 -18.89
N PRO A 28 8.23 23.53 -18.37
CA PRO A 28 6.98 23.75 -19.05
C PRO A 28 6.69 25.25 -19.23
N LEU A 29 6.19 25.62 -20.39
CA LEU A 29 5.74 26.99 -20.63
C LEU A 29 4.48 27.26 -19.78
N PRO A 30 4.48 28.33 -18.95
CA PRO A 30 3.37 28.61 -18.06
C PRO A 30 2.09 28.96 -18.85
N VAL A 31 0.96 28.79 -18.21
CA VAL A 31 -0.35 29.22 -18.73
C VAL A 31 -0.34 30.72 -18.96
N LYS A 32 -0.81 31.17 -20.14
CA LYS A 32 -1.07 32.59 -20.49
C LYS A 32 -2.49 32.68 -21.00
N PRO A 33 -3.12 33.90 -20.92
CA PRO A 33 -4.44 34.11 -21.50
C PRO A 33 -4.49 33.64 -22.97
N GLY A 34 -5.40 32.71 -23.29
CA GLY A 34 -5.53 32.11 -24.62
C GLY A 34 -4.53 31.00 -24.97
N HIS A 35 -3.58 30.69 -24.09
CA HIS A 35 -2.59 29.67 -24.31
C HIS A 35 -2.54 28.69 -23.09
N PRO A 36 -2.95 27.42 -23.25
CA PRO A 36 -2.81 26.42 -22.21
C PRO A 36 -1.32 26.13 -21.91
N GLN A 37 -1.03 25.60 -20.75
CA GLN A 37 0.29 25.12 -20.42
C GLN A 37 0.77 24.13 -21.49
N ARG A 38 2.02 24.30 -21.93
CA ARG A 38 2.67 23.37 -22.86
C ARG A 38 3.88 22.74 -22.17
N SER A 39 3.90 21.42 -22.11
CA SER A 39 5.06 20.62 -21.71
C SER A 39 5.67 20.01 -22.95
N ASP A 40 6.98 19.76 -22.92
CA ASP A 40 7.69 19.05 -23.98
C ASP A 40 7.16 17.61 -24.08
N SER A 41 7.21 17.00 -25.25
CA SER A 41 6.96 15.58 -25.43
C SER A 41 8.10 14.71 -24.92
N GLU A 42 9.32 15.26 -24.87
CA GLU A 42 10.50 14.59 -24.35
C GLU A 42 10.45 14.56 -22.82
N TYR A 43 10.93 13.45 -22.25
CA TYR A 43 11.05 13.24 -20.81
C TYR A 43 12.37 12.53 -20.50
N GLU A 44 12.93 12.84 -19.35
CA GLU A 44 14.06 12.12 -18.78
C GLU A 44 13.57 11.05 -17.81
N ARG A 45 14.12 9.85 -17.91
CA ARG A 45 13.85 8.80 -16.92
C ARG A 45 14.75 9.00 -15.71
N LEU A 46 14.22 9.50 -14.62
CA LEU A 46 14.96 9.72 -13.37
C LEU A 46 15.28 8.42 -12.63
N GLY A 47 14.50 7.36 -12.88
CA GLY A 47 14.70 6.05 -12.26
C GLY A 47 13.39 5.36 -11.92
N THR A 48 13.47 4.43 -10.98
CA THR A 48 12.32 3.69 -10.44
C THR A 48 12.27 3.86 -8.93
N ALA A 49 11.07 3.83 -8.38
CA ALA A 49 10.82 3.74 -6.94
C ALA A 49 9.75 2.68 -6.69
N ASN A 50 9.57 2.27 -5.44
CA ASN A 50 8.44 1.47 -5.02
C ASN A 50 7.69 2.20 -3.90
N LEU A 51 6.38 2.28 -4.02
CA LEU A 51 5.51 2.91 -3.04
C LEU A 51 4.73 1.84 -2.28
N PHE A 52 4.99 1.71 -0.98
CA PHE A 52 4.17 0.93 -0.05
C PHE A 52 3.04 1.80 0.49
N VAL A 53 1.81 1.29 0.40
CA VAL A 53 0.60 1.97 0.90
C VAL A 53 -0.09 1.07 1.91
N PHE A 54 -0.13 1.51 3.17
CA PHE A 54 -0.85 0.87 4.26
C PHE A 54 -2.12 1.67 4.54
N VAL A 55 -3.26 1.02 4.48
CA VAL A 55 -4.56 1.69 4.62
C VAL A 55 -5.37 1.07 5.75
N GLU A 56 -5.92 1.89 6.62
CA GLU A 56 -7.02 1.54 7.52
C GLU A 56 -8.35 1.99 6.86
N PRO A 57 -9.03 1.15 6.07
CA PRO A 57 -10.14 1.59 5.22
C PRO A 57 -11.29 2.21 5.99
N LEU A 58 -11.60 1.65 7.16
CA LEU A 58 -12.71 2.10 8.02
C LEU A 58 -12.36 3.37 8.82
N ALA A 59 -11.10 3.54 9.18
CA ALA A 59 -10.62 4.72 9.88
C ALA A 59 -10.35 5.89 8.92
N GLY A 60 -10.21 5.61 7.62
CA GLY A 60 -9.83 6.60 6.62
C GLY A 60 -8.40 7.11 6.82
N ARG A 61 -7.51 6.26 7.34
CA ARG A 61 -6.10 6.58 7.58
C ARG A 61 -5.21 5.77 6.65
N ARG A 62 -4.17 6.41 6.16
CA ARG A 62 -3.12 5.77 5.35
C ARG A 62 -1.75 6.17 5.83
N SER A 63 -0.81 5.24 5.71
CA SER A 63 0.61 5.45 5.92
C SER A 63 1.34 5.00 4.67
N VAL A 64 2.34 5.76 4.25
CA VAL A 64 3.06 5.53 3.00
C VAL A 64 4.56 5.44 3.27
N ALA A 65 5.23 4.55 2.55
CA ALA A 65 6.69 4.48 2.54
C ALA A 65 7.17 4.32 1.09
N MET A 66 8.28 4.94 0.74
CA MET A 66 8.85 4.86 -0.59
C MET A 66 10.28 4.31 -0.49
N THR A 67 10.62 3.38 -1.36
CA THR A 67 11.94 2.78 -1.49
C THR A 67 12.44 2.88 -2.92
N GLU A 68 13.74 2.75 -3.13
CA GLU A 68 14.32 2.78 -4.49
C GLU A 68 14.02 1.50 -5.26
N GLN A 69 13.85 0.39 -4.56
CA GLN A 69 13.64 -0.93 -5.14
C GLN A 69 12.42 -1.63 -4.51
N ARG A 70 12.02 -2.74 -5.12
CA ARG A 70 10.95 -3.63 -4.64
C ARG A 70 11.55 -4.98 -4.26
N THR A 71 12.38 -4.98 -3.23
CA THR A 71 13.06 -6.19 -2.75
C THR A 71 12.39 -6.75 -1.49
N ARG A 72 12.83 -7.95 -1.08
CA ARG A 72 12.44 -8.52 0.21
C ARG A 72 12.92 -7.67 1.38
N LEU A 73 14.08 -7.03 1.23
CA LEU A 73 14.63 -6.14 2.26
C LEU A 73 13.79 -4.88 2.41
N ASP A 74 13.34 -4.29 1.29
CA ASP A 74 12.46 -3.13 1.31
C ASP A 74 11.13 -3.45 1.98
N PHE A 75 10.52 -4.59 1.64
CA PHE A 75 9.32 -5.06 2.31
C PHE A 75 9.55 -5.25 3.81
N ALA A 76 10.63 -5.90 4.21
CA ALA A 76 10.94 -6.14 5.62
C ALA A 76 11.11 -4.84 6.40
N GLN A 77 11.77 -3.82 5.84
CA GLN A 77 11.91 -2.50 6.44
C GLN A 77 10.56 -1.78 6.56
N ALA A 78 9.72 -1.85 5.52
CA ALA A 78 8.38 -1.26 5.54
C ALA A 78 7.51 -1.91 6.62
N ILE A 79 7.59 -3.23 6.81
CA ILE A 79 6.87 -3.95 7.86
C ILE A 79 7.42 -3.60 9.25
N ARG A 80 8.72 -3.50 9.44
CA ARG A 80 9.30 -3.06 10.71
C ARG A 80 8.82 -1.67 11.08
N TRP A 81 8.88 -0.74 10.13
CA TRP A 81 8.37 0.61 10.31
C TRP A 81 6.87 0.63 10.67
N LEU A 82 6.05 -0.19 10.01
CA LEU A 82 4.62 -0.33 10.34
C LEU A 82 4.42 -0.77 11.79
N VAL A 83 5.19 -1.76 12.24
CA VAL A 83 5.04 -2.35 13.58
C VAL A 83 5.56 -1.42 14.67
N ASP A 84 6.70 -0.76 14.45
CA ASP A 84 7.43 -0.04 15.49
C ASP A 84 7.07 1.45 15.55
N GLU A 85 6.72 2.06 14.42
CA GLU A 85 6.49 3.49 14.35
C GLU A 85 5.03 3.86 14.03
N VAL A 86 4.38 3.13 13.11
CA VAL A 86 2.98 3.43 12.76
C VAL A 86 2.02 2.90 13.82
N TYR A 87 2.28 1.70 14.34
CA TYR A 87 1.44 1.03 15.34
C TYR A 87 2.24 0.54 16.57
N PRO A 88 3.00 1.38 17.25
CA PRO A 88 3.85 0.96 18.38
C PRO A 88 3.07 0.27 19.50
N ASP A 89 1.87 0.75 19.80
CA ASP A 89 1.03 0.27 20.89
C ASP A 89 0.06 -0.87 20.50
N ALA A 90 0.01 -1.27 19.22
CA ALA A 90 -0.90 -2.32 18.81
C ALA A 90 -0.38 -3.68 19.26
N ARG A 91 -1.18 -4.44 19.98
CA ARG A 91 -0.83 -5.82 20.32
C ARG A 91 -0.80 -6.74 19.11
N VAL A 92 -1.74 -6.56 18.20
CA VAL A 92 -1.88 -7.32 16.96
C VAL A 92 -2.27 -6.38 15.83
N ILE A 93 -1.61 -6.54 14.69
CA ILE A 93 -1.92 -5.84 13.45
C ILE A 93 -2.45 -6.90 12.47
N ARG A 94 -3.74 -6.82 12.15
CA ARG A 94 -4.33 -7.61 11.05
C ARG A 94 -3.95 -6.97 9.74
N LEU A 95 -3.09 -7.64 8.99
CA LEU A 95 -2.57 -7.14 7.74
C LEU A 95 -3.11 -7.98 6.58
N VAL A 96 -3.90 -7.35 5.72
CA VAL A 96 -4.31 -7.94 4.44
C VAL A 96 -3.34 -7.47 3.37
N MET A 97 -2.80 -8.40 2.58
CA MET A 97 -1.87 -8.09 1.49
C MET A 97 -1.97 -9.11 0.37
N ASP A 98 -1.40 -8.80 -0.78
CA ASP A 98 -1.29 -9.74 -1.88
C ASP A 98 -0.22 -10.82 -1.60
N ASN A 99 -0.33 -11.93 -2.33
CA ASN A 99 0.55 -13.09 -2.13
C ASN A 99 1.79 -13.00 -3.04
N LEU A 100 2.51 -11.88 -2.97
CA LEU A 100 3.80 -11.72 -3.65
C LEU A 100 4.89 -12.54 -2.96
N ASN A 101 5.88 -12.97 -3.73
CA ASN A 101 7.02 -13.73 -3.21
C ASN A 101 7.91 -12.93 -2.24
N THR A 102 7.82 -11.59 -2.27
CA THR A 102 8.48 -10.69 -1.33
C THR A 102 7.68 -10.49 -0.03
N HIS A 103 6.37 -10.75 -0.03
CA HIS A 103 5.45 -10.51 1.08
C HIS A 103 5.35 -11.72 2.03
N THR A 104 6.46 -12.18 2.53
CA THR A 104 6.52 -13.38 3.37
C THR A 104 7.31 -13.17 4.66
N ALA A 105 7.09 -14.04 5.65
CA ALA A 105 7.90 -14.07 6.87
C ALA A 105 9.39 -14.24 6.56
N ALA A 106 9.73 -15.03 5.52
CA ALA A 106 11.11 -15.26 5.12
C ALA A 106 11.87 -13.96 4.82
N SER A 107 11.19 -12.93 4.29
CA SER A 107 11.79 -11.63 4.02
C SER A 107 12.27 -10.92 5.28
N LEU A 108 11.59 -11.11 6.43
CA LEU A 108 12.04 -10.57 7.71
C LEU A 108 13.30 -11.28 8.21
N TYR A 109 13.36 -12.63 8.06
CA TYR A 109 14.53 -13.40 8.46
C TYR A 109 15.74 -13.18 7.54
N GLU A 110 15.52 -12.72 6.32
CA GLU A 110 16.59 -12.30 5.42
C GLU A 110 17.16 -10.93 5.81
N ALA A 111 16.31 -10.04 6.32
CA ALA A 111 16.67 -8.65 6.64
C ALA A 111 17.17 -8.45 8.09
N PHE A 112 16.70 -9.26 9.04
CA PHE A 112 16.92 -9.05 10.47
C PHE A 112 17.42 -10.32 11.15
N ALA A 113 18.03 -10.16 12.34
CA ALA A 113 18.34 -11.27 13.22
C ALA A 113 17.08 -12.08 13.57
N PRO A 114 17.17 -13.40 13.78
CA PRO A 114 15.99 -14.26 13.99
C PRO A 114 15.07 -13.80 15.13
N SER A 115 15.61 -13.31 16.23
CA SER A 115 14.82 -12.77 17.36
C SER A 115 14.01 -11.55 16.98
N GLU A 116 14.59 -10.65 16.19
CA GLU A 116 13.94 -9.43 15.72
C GLU A 116 12.86 -9.76 14.66
N ALA A 117 13.17 -10.61 13.70
CA ALA A 117 12.23 -11.09 12.71
C ALA A 117 11.01 -11.74 13.37
N GLN A 118 11.25 -12.59 14.38
CA GLN A 118 10.19 -13.24 15.16
C GLN A 118 9.36 -12.22 15.94
N ARG A 119 9.99 -11.26 16.60
CA ARG A 119 9.31 -10.19 17.35
C ARG A 119 8.33 -9.42 16.44
N ILE A 120 8.80 -9.03 15.25
CA ILE A 120 7.97 -8.31 14.27
C ILE A 120 6.82 -9.19 13.79
N TRP A 121 7.11 -10.42 13.37
CA TRP A 121 6.12 -11.33 12.80
C TRP A 121 5.03 -11.73 13.79
N GLN A 122 5.35 -11.92 15.07
CA GLN A 122 4.38 -12.25 16.11
C GLN A 122 3.34 -11.17 16.36
N ARG A 123 3.62 -9.92 15.97
CA ARG A 123 2.64 -8.82 16.04
C ARG A 123 1.70 -8.76 14.83
N LEU A 124 1.91 -9.61 13.82
CA LEU A 124 1.12 -9.62 12.60
C LEU A 124 0.16 -10.80 12.57
N GLU A 125 -1.09 -10.55 12.24
CA GLU A 125 -2.07 -11.54 11.81
C GLU A 125 -2.28 -11.32 10.30
N VAL A 126 -1.55 -12.11 9.48
CA VAL A 126 -1.49 -11.90 8.03
C VAL A 126 -2.59 -12.67 7.31
N HIS A 127 -3.28 -11.99 6.42
CA HIS A 127 -4.30 -12.53 5.53
C HIS A 127 -3.91 -12.21 4.08
N TYR A 128 -3.72 -13.23 3.28
CA TYR A 128 -3.41 -13.05 1.86
C TYR A 128 -4.68 -12.98 1.01
N THR A 129 -4.67 -12.12 -0.01
CA THR A 129 -5.71 -12.14 -1.04
C THR A 129 -5.63 -13.46 -1.82
N PRO A 130 -6.75 -13.97 -2.34
CA PRO A 130 -6.75 -15.17 -3.17
C PRO A 130 -5.84 -15.03 -4.40
N LYS A 131 -5.31 -16.14 -4.86
CA LYS A 131 -4.58 -16.17 -6.14
C LYS A 131 -5.48 -15.63 -7.25
N HIS A 132 -4.98 -14.70 -8.07
CA HIS A 132 -5.74 -13.96 -9.08
C HIS A 132 -6.85 -13.05 -8.52
N GLY A 133 -6.83 -12.77 -7.21
CA GLY A 133 -7.79 -11.90 -6.52
C GLY A 133 -7.17 -10.64 -5.94
N SER A 134 -6.03 -10.15 -6.45
CA SER A 134 -5.37 -8.92 -5.97
C SER A 134 -6.29 -7.70 -6.04
N TRP A 135 -7.21 -7.65 -7.01
CA TRP A 135 -8.23 -6.61 -7.12
C TRP A 135 -9.19 -6.53 -5.92
N LEU A 136 -9.23 -7.55 -5.06
CA LEU A 136 -9.92 -7.52 -3.77
C LEU A 136 -9.14 -6.71 -2.72
N ASN A 137 -7.91 -6.36 -3.00
CA ASN A 137 -7.10 -5.56 -2.08
C ASN A 137 -7.55 -4.10 -2.14
N MET A 138 -8.16 -3.62 -1.06
CA MET A 138 -8.64 -2.24 -0.98
C MET A 138 -7.52 -1.19 -1.09
N ALA A 139 -6.28 -1.53 -0.82
CA ALA A 139 -5.16 -0.62 -0.98
C ALA A 139 -4.90 -0.24 -2.45
N GLU A 140 -5.32 -1.08 -3.42
CA GLU A 140 -5.27 -0.76 -4.85
C GLU A 140 -6.07 0.50 -5.21
N ILE A 141 -7.16 0.77 -4.48
CA ILE A 141 -7.94 1.99 -4.65
C ILE A 141 -7.09 3.22 -4.27
N GLU A 142 -6.37 3.15 -3.16
CA GLU A 142 -5.48 4.24 -2.73
C GLU A 142 -4.31 4.40 -3.71
N ILE A 143 -3.71 3.29 -4.18
CA ILE A 143 -2.65 3.34 -5.20
C ILE A 143 -3.15 4.10 -6.43
N SER A 144 -4.33 3.76 -6.95
CA SER A 144 -4.91 4.46 -8.11
C SER A 144 -5.15 5.96 -7.86
N ILE A 145 -5.39 6.37 -6.61
CA ILE A 145 -5.52 7.78 -6.25
C ILE A 145 -4.14 8.46 -6.26
N PHE A 146 -3.11 7.81 -5.69
CA PHE A 146 -1.74 8.32 -5.75
C PHE A 146 -1.23 8.40 -7.19
N GLU A 147 -1.49 7.40 -8.02
CA GLU A 147 -1.13 7.41 -9.44
C GLU A 147 -1.72 8.62 -10.14
N ARG A 148 -3.02 8.85 -10.02
CA ARG A 148 -3.68 10.00 -10.65
C ARG A 148 -3.26 11.35 -10.06
N GLY A 149 -3.06 11.41 -8.75
CA GLY A 149 -2.76 12.66 -8.04
C GLY A 149 -1.30 13.09 -8.12
N CYS A 150 -0.38 12.12 -8.01
CA CYS A 150 1.05 12.39 -7.88
C CYS A 150 1.86 11.97 -9.10
N LEU A 151 1.48 10.86 -9.77
CA LEU A 151 2.29 10.23 -10.81
C LEU A 151 1.85 10.61 -12.23
N SER A 152 0.68 11.19 -12.39
CA SER A 152 0.18 11.67 -13.69
C SER A 152 0.98 12.85 -14.25
N LYS A 153 1.83 13.47 -13.43
CA LYS A 153 2.66 14.60 -13.78
C LYS A 153 4.14 14.22 -13.67
N ARG A 154 4.96 14.82 -14.53
CA ARG A 154 6.41 14.70 -14.39
C ARG A 154 6.87 15.42 -13.14
N VAL A 155 7.88 14.89 -12.49
CA VAL A 155 8.43 15.42 -11.24
C VAL A 155 9.89 15.80 -11.41
N LYS A 156 10.35 16.78 -10.63
CA LYS A 156 11.74 17.28 -10.73
C LYS A 156 12.76 16.32 -10.09
N SER A 157 12.34 15.54 -9.10
CA SER A 157 13.20 14.61 -8.35
C SER A 157 12.36 13.60 -7.56
N PHE A 158 13.01 12.58 -7.02
CA PHE A 158 12.39 11.66 -6.05
C PHE A 158 11.88 12.37 -4.81
N ASP A 159 12.62 13.34 -4.27
CA ASP A 159 12.17 14.13 -3.11
C ASP A 159 10.90 14.91 -3.42
N HIS A 160 10.80 15.48 -4.61
CA HIS A 160 9.61 16.20 -5.06
C HIS A 160 8.41 15.24 -5.18
N LEU A 161 8.62 14.04 -5.74
CA LEU A 161 7.59 13.00 -5.77
C LEU A 161 7.15 12.62 -4.36
N TRP A 162 8.10 12.36 -3.46
CA TRP A 162 7.82 12.00 -2.08
C TRP A 162 7.00 13.07 -1.36
N GLN A 163 7.35 14.35 -1.50
CA GLN A 163 6.58 15.46 -0.94
C GLN A 163 5.13 15.48 -1.43
N HIS A 164 4.89 15.23 -2.73
CA HIS A 164 3.54 15.12 -3.28
C HIS A 164 2.76 13.97 -2.68
N ILE A 165 3.38 12.79 -2.55
CA ILE A 165 2.77 11.60 -1.96
C ILE A 165 2.39 11.87 -0.50
N VAL A 166 3.32 12.41 0.30
CA VAL A 166 3.08 12.72 1.72
C VAL A 166 1.99 13.79 1.87
N THR A 167 2.00 14.82 1.04
CA THR A 167 0.98 15.88 1.06
C THR A 167 -0.40 15.29 0.81
N LEU A 168 -0.56 14.49 -0.25
CA LEU A 168 -1.83 13.84 -0.58
C LEU A 168 -2.28 12.87 0.52
N ALA A 169 -1.36 12.08 1.08
CA ALA A 169 -1.66 11.18 2.19
C ALA A 169 -2.15 11.96 3.43
N THR A 170 -1.49 13.06 3.75
CA THR A 170 -1.82 13.92 4.89
C THR A 170 -3.20 14.58 4.70
N GLU A 171 -3.46 15.13 3.53
CA GLU A 171 -4.75 15.73 3.19
C GLU A 171 -5.89 14.71 3.35
N ARG A 172 -5.73 13.53 2.76
CA ARG A 172 -6.71 12.46 2.86
C ARG A 172 -6.90 11.93 4.28
N ASN A 173 -5.84 11.93 5.10
CA ASN A 173 -5.92 11.57 6.51
C ASN A 173 -6.68 12.62 7.31
N THR A 174 -6.43 13.91 7.07
CA THR A 174 -7.12 15.03 7.71
C THR A 174 -8.62 14.98 7.43
N HIS A 175 -9.00 14.65 6.21
CA HIS A 175 -10.40 14.52 5.81
C HIS A 175 -11.01 13.13 6.15
N HIS A 176 -10.27 12.24 6.82
CA HIS A 176 -10.73 10.89 7.14
C HIS A 176 -11.37 10.16 5.94
N CYS A 177 -10.75 10.25 4.76
CA CYS A 177 -11.26 9.68 3.52
C CYS A 177 -11.34 8.15 3.62
N ARG A 178 -12.50 7.63 3.96
CA ARG A 178 -12.76 6.20 4.13
C ARG A 178 -12.95 5.51 2.78
N ILE A 179 -12.65 4.20 2.74
CA ILE A 179 -13.00 3.36 1.61
C ILE A 179 -14.32 2.66 1.91
N HIS A 180 -15.35 2.96 1.12
CA HIS A 180 -16.66 2.33 1.19
C HIS A 180 -16.69 1.10 0.28
N TRP A 181 -16.25 -0.03 0.82
CA TRP A 181 -16.23 -1.29 0.10
C TRP A 181 -17.65 -1.88 -0.02
N ARG A 182 -18.12 -2.00 -1.26
CA ARG A 182 -19.48 -2.50 -1.56
C ARG A 182 -19.52 -3.95 -2.01
N PHE A 183 -18.37 -4.51 -2.37
CA PHE A 183 -18.24 -5.88 -2.83
C PHE A 183 -18.40 -6.86 -1.65
N THR A 184 -19.37 -7.76 -1.73
CA THR A 184 -19.70 -8.68 -0.64
C THR A 184 -19.05 -10.04 -0.80
N CYS A 185 -19.05 -10.87 0.25
CA CYS A 185 -18.61 -12.26 0.15
C CYS A 185 -19.48 -13.08 -0.84
N ALA A 186 -20.76 -12.71 -1.03
CA ALA A 186 -21.62 -13.34 -2.01
C ALA A 186 -21.17 -13.00 -3.44
N ASP A 187 -20.86 -11.73 -3.70
CA ASP A 187 -20.29 -11.28 -4.99
C ASP A 187 -18.97 -11.98 -5.29
N ALA A 188 -18.09 -12.10 -4.28
CA ALA A 188 -16.82 -12.79 -4.40
C ALA A 188 -17.00 -14.27 -4.80
N ARG A 189 -17.94 -14.96 -4.15
CA ARG A 189 -18.24 -16.36 -4.46
C ARG A 189 -18.82 -16.53 -5.86
N ALA A 190 -19.67 -15.61 -6.28
CA ALA A 190 -20.25 -15.63 -7.63
C ALA A 190 -19.19 -15.39 -8.72
N GLN A 191 -18.32 -14.38 -8.54
CA GLN A 191 -17.27 -14.06 -9.51
C GLN A 191 -16.11 -15.05 -9.53
N MET A 192 -15.80 -15.67 -8.38
CA MET A 192 -14.68 -16.59 -8.23
C MET A 192 -15.15 -18.03 -7.98
N HIS A 193 -16.30 -18.42 -8.56
CA HIS A 193 -16.91 -19.73 -8.30
C HIS A 193 -15.94 -20.88 -8.62
N ASP A 194 -15.06 -20.73 -9.60
CA ASP A 194 -14.06 -21.75 -9.97
C ASP A 194 -12.97 -21.93 -8.91
N LEU A 195 -12.74 -20.91 -8.06
CA LEU A 195 -11.79 -20.96 -6.94
C LEU A 195 -12.42 -21.52 -5.65
N TYR A 196 -13.76 -21.56 -5.58
CA TYR A 196 -14.52 -22.14 -4.48
C TYR A 196 -15.15 -23.45 -4.94
N PRO A 197 -14.49 -24.60 -4.75
CA PRO A 197 -15.09 -25.87 -5.13
C PRO A 197 -16.42 -26.06 -4.39
N SER A 198 -17.47 -26.32 -5.13
CA SER A 198 -18.75 -26.73 -4.55
C SER A 198 -18.49 -28.01 -3.72
N PRO A 199 -18.92 -28.08 -2.46
CA PRO A 199 -18.77 -29.30 -1.68
C PRO A 199 -19.54 -30.43 -2.39
N LYS A 200 -18.81 -31.37 -2.96
CA LYS A 200 -19.39 -32.59 -3.50
C LYS A 200 -19.74 -33.49 -2.31
N ILE A 201 -20.78 -33.16 -1.58
CA ILE A 201 -21.35 -34.05 -0.59
C ILE A 201 -22.18 -35.05 -1.38
N LYS A 202 -21.68 -36.26 -1.59
CA LYS A 202 -22.51 -37.41 -1.91
C LYS A 202 -23.16 -37.83 -0.59
N LEU A 203 -24.43 -37.57 -0.44
CA LEU A 203 -25.25 -38.21 0.56
C LEU A 203 -25.66 -39.57 -0.03
N ASP A 204 -25.16 -40.65 0.56
CA ASP A 204 -25.66 -42.02 0.33
C ASP A 204 -26.93 -42.24 1.14
#